data_a292e2124c8c9f0cf0cc6a1d8828837e
#
_entry.id   a292e2124c8c9f0cf0cc6a1d8828837e
#
_cell.length_a   1.000
_cell.length_b   1.000
_cell.length_c   1.000
_cell.angle_alpha   90.00
_cell.angle_beta   90.00
_cell.angle_gamma   90.00
#
_symmetry.space_group_name_H-M   'P 1'
#
loop_
_entity.id
_entity.type
_entity.pdbx_description
1 polymer ?
#
loop_
_entity_poly.entity_id
_entity_poly.type
_entity_poly.pdbx_seq_one_letter_code
_entity_poly.pdbx_strand_id
1 'polypeptide(L)'
;VHSEVQLVESGGAVVQPGRSLRLSCAASGFTFSSYGMHWVRQAPGKGLEWVAVILYDGRNKYYADSVKGRFTVSRDNSKSTLYLQMNSLRPEDTAVYYCAKPNNWNLRTCPAHWGQGTLVTVSS
;
A
#
# COMPACT_ATOMS: atom_id res chain seq x y z
N VAL A 1 -20.63 21.02 0.01
CA VAL A 1 -19.77 20.19 -0.85
C VAL A 1 -18.74 19.51 0.01
N HIS A 2 -18.62 18.24 -0.14
CA HIS A 2 -17.69 17.46 0.64
C HIS A 2 -16.59 16.93 -0.24
N SER A 3 -15.35 17.11 0.22
CA SER A 3 -14.23 16.39 -0.34
C SER A 3 -14.21 15.02 0.31
N GLU A 4 -14.58 14.03 -0.43
CA GLU A 4 -14.48 12.66 0.05
C GLU A 4 -13.06 12.16 -0.18
N VAL A 5 -12.50 11.53 0.84
CA VAL A 5 -11.24 10.82 0.70
C VAL A 5 -11.45 9.66 -0.26
N GLN A 6 -10.65 9.63 -1.31
CA GLN A 6 -10.66 8.53 -2.27
C GLN A 6 -9.25 7.96 -2.43
N LEU A 7 -9.16 6.65 -2.39
CA LEU A 7 -7.92 5.91 -2.59
C LEU A 7 -8.22 4.82 -3.62
N VAL A 8 -7.47 4.83 -4.73
CA VAL A 8 -7.69 3.89 -5.83
C VAL A 8 -6.40 3.17 -6.12
N GLU A 9 -6.35 1.90 -5.77
CA GLU A 9 -5.20 1.04 -6.05
C GLU A 9 -5.26 0.48 -7.47
N SER A 10 -4.10 0.24 -8.04
CA SER A 10 -3.96 -0.41 -9.34
C SER A 10 -2.64 -1.15 -9.43
N GLY A 11 -2.51 -2.01 -10.44
CA GLY A 11 -1.28 -2.73 -10.72
C GLY A 11 -1.30 -4.20 -10.35
N GLY A 12 -2.36 -4.68 -9.69
CA GLY A 12 -2.49 -6.10 -9.37
C GLY A 12 -2.54 -6.97 -10.61
N ALA A 13 -1.94 -8.16 -10.51
CA ALA A 13 -1.81 -9.08 -11.63
C ALA A 13 -1.54 -10.49 -11.12
N VAL A 14 -1.62 -11.45 -12.02
CA VAL A 14 -1.16 -12.82 -11.81
C VAL A 14 0.28 -12.88 -12.29
N VAL A 15 1.21 -13.24 -11.41
CA VAL A 15 2.63 -13.30 -11.74
C VAL A 15 3.23 -14.60 -11.20
N GLN A 16 4.37 -14.99 -11.77
CA GLN A 16 5.12 -16.15 -11.31
C GLN A 16 6.01 -15.82 -10.13
N PRO A 17 6.30 -16.79 -9.25
CA PRO A 17 7.26 -16.58 -8.17
C PRO A 17 8.60 -16.06 -8.68
N GLY A 18 9.21 -15.18 -7.90
CA GLY A 18 10.47 -14.54 -8.24
C GLY A 18 10.34 -13.29 -9.08
N ARG A 19 9.17 -13.03 -9.63
CA ARG A 19 8.92 -11.83 -10.44
C ARG A 19 8.73 -10.60 -9.57
N SER A 20 8.68 -9.46 -10.23
CA SER A 20 8.44 -8.15 -9.61
C SER A 20 7.13 -7.55 -10.10
N LEU A 21 6.54 -6.69 -9.26
CA LEU A 21 5.32 -6.00 -9.60
C LEU A 21 5.32 -4.66 -8.86
N ARG A 22 4.74 -3.62 -9.47
CA ARG A 22 4.59 -2.33 -8.80
C ARG A 22 3.12 -1.98 -8.69
N LEU A 23 2.69 -1.70 -7.47
CA LEU A 23 1.34 -1.22 -7.20
C LEU A 23 1.36 0.30 -7.05
N SER A 24 0.26 0.92 -7.43
CA SER A 24 0.04 2.36 -7.28
C SER A 24 -1.25 2.60 -6.51
N CYS A 25 -1.29 3.71 -5.80
CA CYS A 25 -2.49 4.18 -5.12
C CYS A 25 -2.65 5.67 -5.42
N ALA A 26 -3.68 6.02 -6.17
CA ALA A 26 -4.01 7.40 -6.46
C ALA A 26 -4.91 7.94 -5.37
N ALA A 27 -4.50 9.03 -4.74
CA ALA A 27 -5.21 9.63 -3.61
C ALA A 27 -5.84 10.95 -4.01
N SER A 28 -7.03 11.23 -3.47
CA SER A 28 -7.70 12.52 -3.67
C SER A 28 -8.62 12.82 -2.49
N GLY A 29 -9.04 14.08 -2.39
CA GLY A 29 -9.96 14.53 -1.36
C GLY A 29 -9.32 14.97 -0.05
N PHE A 30 -7.97 15.02 0.00
CA PHE A 30 -7.23 15.48 1.18
C PHE A 30 -5.84 15.96 0.76
N THR A 31 -5.15 16.63 1.68
CA THR A 31 -3.78 17.08 1.43
C THR A 31 -2.82 15.91 1.62
N PHE A 32 -2.56 15.20 0.52
CA PHE A 32 -1.77 13.96 0.53
C PHE A 32 -0.40 14.15 1.20
N SER A 33 0.28 15.25 0.90
CA SER A 33 1.63 15.52 1.43
C SER A 33 1.69 15.72 2.93
N SER A 34 0.55 15.81 3.61
CA SER A 34 0.51 16.00 5.07
C SER A 34 0.41 14.69 5.86
N TYR A 35 0.19 13.56 5.19
CA TYR A 35 -0.12 12.31 5.87
C TYR A 35 0.89 11.22 5.59
N GLY A 36 1.21 10.43 6.61
CA GLY A 36 1.78 9.12 6.43
C GLY A 36 0.73 8.19 5.81
N MET A 37 1.18 7.27 4.95
CA MET A 37 0.30 6.37 4.23
C MET A 37 0.75 4.94 4.44
N HIS A 38 -0.21 4.02 4.47
CA HIS A 38 0.04 2.61 4.74
C HIS A 38 -0.31 1.74 3.54
N TRP A 39 0.40 0.62 3.44
CA TRP A 39 -0.02 -0.54 2.65
C TRP A 39 -0.39 -1.66 3.61
N VAL A 40 -1.53 -2.29 3.36
CA VAL A 40 -2.04 -3.41 4.14
C VAL A 40 -2.53 -4.47 3.14
N ARG A 41 -2.40 -5.74 3.48
CA ARG A 41 -2.86 -6.81 2.59
C ARG A 41 -3.75 -7.80 3.34
N GLN A 42 -4.56 -8.52 2.59
CA GLN A 42 -5.38 -9.60 3.12
C GLN A 42 -5.29 -10.80 2.20
N ALA A 43 -4.66 -11.85 2.68
CA ALA A 43 -4.59 -13.13 1.97
C ALA A 43 -5.94 -13.85 2.05
N PRO A 44 -6.25 -14.73 1.09
CA PRO A 44 -7.52 -15.45 1.07
C PRO A 44 -7.77 -16.19 2.39
N GLY A 45 -8.93 -15.93 3.00
CA GLY A 45 -9.34 -16.58 4.24
C GLY A 45 -8.57 -16.14 5.48
N LYS A 46 -7.76 -15.11 5.40
CA LYS A 46 -6.94 -14.62 6.52
C LYS A 46 -7.31 -13.20 6.89
N GLY A 47 -6.79 -12.73 8.03
CA GLY A 47 -6.98 -11.36 8.49
C GLY A 47 -6.10 -10.36 7.76
N LEU A 48 -6.30 -9.10 8.07
CA LEU A 48 -5.46 -8.03 7.54
C LEU A 48 -4.05 -8.15 8.10
N GLU A 49 -3.06 -7.94 7.23
CA GLU A 49 -1.65 -7.90 7.61
C GLU A 49 -1.08 -6.55 7.16
N TRP A 50 -0.53 -5.79 8.10
CA TRP A 50 0.16 -4.54 7.78
C TRP A 50 1.44 -4.86 7.01
N VAL A 51 1.71 -4.10 5.96
CA VAL A 51 2.85 -4.33 5.05
C VAL A 51 3.92 -3.25 5.22
N ALA A 52 3.53 -1.98 5.08
CA ALA A 52 4.49 -0.89 5.10
C ALA A 52 3.80 0.43 5.42
N VAL A 53 4.60 1.38 5.90
CA VAL A 53 4.18 2.78 6.07
C VAL A 53 5.29 3.69 5.58
N ILE A 54 4.89 4.81 5.00
CA ILE A 54 5.80 5.87 4.60
C ILE A 54 5.29 7.19 5.17
N LEU A 55 6.18 7.94 5.82
CA LEU A 55 5.81 9.22 6.40
C LEU A 55 5.60 10.26 5.29
N TYR A 56 5.07 11.42 5.69
CA TYR A 56 4.62 12.49 4.77
C TYR A 56 5.70 12.95 3.80
N ASP A 57 6.95 13.00 4.24
CA ASP A 57 8.07 13.52 3.43
C ASP A 57 8.71 12.47 2.53
N GLY A 58 8.33 11.20 2.65
CA GLY A 58 8.90 10.12 1.86
C GLY A 58 10.25 9.59 2.35
N ARG A 59 10.80 10.14 3.43
CA ARG A 59 12.13 9.75 3.94
C ARG A 59 12.09 8.59 4.90
N ASN A 60 11.12 8.58 5.80
CA ASN A 60 11.00 7.56 6.83
C ASN A 60 9.99 6.51 6.39
N LYS A 61 10.44 5.25 6.40
CA LYS A 61 9.68 4.11 5.93
C LYS A 61 9.87 2.97 6.89
N TYR A 62 8.81 2.20 7.10
CA TYR A 62 8.87 1.04 7.97
C TYR A 62 8.15 -0.12 7.30
N TYR A 63 8.63 -1.33 7.53
CA TYR A 63 8.15 -2.53 6.84
C TYR A 63 7.86 -3.63 7.84
N ALA A 64 6.89 -4.48 7.51
CA ALA A 64 6.72 -5.75 8.18
C ALA A 64 7.93 -6.66 7.91
N ASP A 65 8.28 -7.49 8.88
CA ASP A 65 9.43 -8.40 8.72
C ASP A 65 9.27 -9.33 7.52
N SER A 66 8.04 -9.73 7.22
CA SER A 66 7.75 -10.64 6.10
C SER A 66 8.11 -10.07 4.73
N VAL A 67 8.26 -8.75 4.61
CA VAL A 67 8.51 -8.10 3.31
C VAL A 67 9.81 -7.30 3.28
N LYS A 68 10.50 -7.16 4.39
CA LYS A 68 11.78 -6.42 4.43
C LYS A 68 12.77 -6.97 3.43
N GLY A 69 13.45 -6.06 2.72
CA GLY A 69 14.45 -6.42 1.71
C GLY A 69 13.85 -6.81 0.37
N ARG A 70 12.56 -7.01 0.28
CA ARG A 70 11.88 -7.37 -0.98
C ARG A 70 10.95 -6.28 -1.48
N PHE A 71 10.25 -5.60 -0.57
CA PHE A 71 9.28 -4.56 -0.93
C PHE A 71 9.86 -3.19 -0.60
N THR A 72 9.54 -2.20 -1.43
CA THR A 72 9.92 -0.80 -1.23
C THR A 72 8.71 0.09 -1.40
N VAL A 73 8.38 0.85 -0.36
CA VAL A 73 7.32 1.85 -0.42
C VAL A 73 7.91 3.19 -0.83
N SER A 74 7.21 3.92 -1.69
CA SER A 74 7.60 5.26 -2.10
C SER A 74 6.36 6.10 -2.36
N ARG A 75 6.57 7.39 -2.57
CA ARG A 75 5.47 8.31 -2.85
C ARG A 75 5.93 9.46 -3.73
N ASP A 76 4.99 10.00 -4.50
CA ASP A 76 5.17 11.21 -5.25
C ASP A 76 4.10 12.21 -4.80
N ASN A 77 4.50 13.15 -3.94
CA ASN A 77 3.56 14.11 -3.37
C ASN A 77 2.99 15.06 -4.43
N SER A 78 3.73 15.32 -5.49
CA SER A 78 3.24 16.18 -6.58
C SER A 78 2.12 15.53 -7.38
N LYS A 79 2.06 14.22 -7.39
CA LYS A 79 1.02 13.43 -8.09
C LYS A 79 0.00 12.81 -7.13
N SER A 80 0.13 13.05 -5.82
CA SER A 80 -0.72 12.43 -4.80
C SER A 80 -0.80 10.92 -4.98
N THR A 81 0.35 10.28 -5.21
CA THR A 81 0.39 8.85 -5.51
C THR A 81 1.36 8.14 -4.58
N LEU A 82 0.91 6.99 -4.08
CA LEU A 82 1.67 6.07 -3.26
C LEU A 82 2.02 4.85 -4.10
N TYR A 83 3.22 4.30 -3.91
CA TYR A 83 3.70 3.13 -4.66
C TYR A 83 4.18 2.04 -3.73
N LEU A 84 4.07 0.80 -4.19
CA LEU A 84 4.69 -0.36 -3.55
C LEU A 84 5.39 -1.17 -4.63
N GLN A 85 6.72 -1.17 -4.61
CA GLN A 85 7.52 -2.02 -5.49
C GLN A 85 7.73 -3.34 -4.78
N MET A 86 7.28 -4.42 -5.40
CA MET A 86 7.37 -5.76 -4.84
C MET A 86 8.32 -6.59 -5.68
N ASN A 87 9.43 -7.00 -5.11
CA ASN A 87 10.42 -7.84 -5.76
C ASN A 87 10.45 -9.22 -5.14
N SER A 88 10.98 -10.20 -5.87
CA SER A 88 11.15 -11.57 -5.39
C SER A 88 9.85 -12.12 -4.80
N LEU A 89 8.76 -11.98 -5.54
CA LEU A 89 7.44 -12.37 -5.08
C LEU A 89 7.36 -13.86 -4.79
N ARG A 90 6.60 -14.19 -3.74
CA ARG A 90 6.39 -15.56 -3.24
C ARG A 90 4.91 -15.89 -3.28
N PRO A 91 4.54 -17.18 -3.34
CA PRO A 91 3.13 -17.57 -3.27
C PRO A 91 2.39 -17.00 -2.05
N GLU A 92 3.06 -16.89 -0.92
CA GLU A 92 2.47 -16.32 0.31
C GLU A 92 2.25 -14.81 0.24
N ASP A 93 2.74 -14.13 -0.79
CA ASP A 93 2.42 -12.72 -1.04
C ASP A 93 1.07 -12.54 -1.74
N THR A 94 0.43 -13.64 -2.16
CA THR A 94 -0.90 -13.60 -2.77
C THR A 94 -1.90 -12.99 -1.80
N ALA A 95 -2.52 -11.88 -2.20
CA ALA A 95 -3.44 -11.13 -1.34
C ALA A 95 -4.09 -10.01 -2.13
N VAL A 96 -5.16 -9.46 -1.58
CA VAL A 96 -5.65 -8.14 -1.97
C VAL A 96 -4.84 -7.11 -1.20
N TYR A 97 -4.27 -6.15 -1.92
CA TYR A 97 -3.45 -5.07 -1.34
C TYR A 97 -4.26 -3.79 -1.30
N TYR A 98 -4.29 -3.17 -0.14
CA TYR A 98 -5.01 -1.92 0.11
C TYR A 98 -4.02 -0.83 0.47
N CYS A 99 -4.21 0.37 -0.07
CA CYS A 99 -3.62 1.54 0.55
C CYS A 99 -4.60 2.10 1.57
N ALA A 100 -4.08 2.72 2.62
CA ALA A 100 -4.89 3.17 3.73
C ALA A 100 -4.34 4.48 4.29
N LYS A 101 -5.27 5.36 4.67
CA LYS A 101 -4.98 6.66 5.24
C LYS A 101 -5.47 6.70 6.69
N PRO A 102 -4.64 7.16 7.65
CA PRO A 102 -5.11 7.39 9.02
C PRO A 102 -6.05 8.61 9.09
N ASN A 103 -6.82 8.73 10.16
CA ASN A 103 -7.67 9.90 10.38
C ASN A 103 -6.87 11.18 10.56
N ASN A 104 -5.73 11.07 11.19
CA ASN A 104 -4.83 12.20 11.38
C ASN A 104 -3.40 11.77 11.04
N TRP A 105 -2.48 12.69 11.06
CA TRP A 105 -1.09 12.47 10.66
C TRP A 105 -0.24 11.69 11.67
N ASN A 106 -0.79 11.36 12.84
CA ASN A 106 -0.10 10.59 13.84
C ASN A 106 -0.04 9.11 13.40
N LEU A 107 1.18 8.56 13.31
CA LEU A 107 1.40 7.17 12.90
C LEU A 107 0.77 6.14 13.83
N ARG A 108 0.47 6.52 15.07
CA ARG A 108 -0.12 5.60 16.05
C ARG A 108 -1.60 5.38 15.84
N THR A 109 -2.24 6.21 15.00
CA THR A 109 -3.65 6.01 14.71
C THR A 109 -3.82 4.91 13.68
N CYS A 110 -4.85 4.10 13.86
CA CYS A 110 -5.22 3.07 12.91
C CYS A 110 -5.64 3.70 11.59
N PRO A 111 -5.39 3.05 10.45
CA PRO A 111 -5.94 3.49 9.18
C PRO A 111 -7.46 3.58 9.27
N ALA A 112 -8.03 4.66 8.75
CA ALA A 112 -9.46 4.95 8.83
C ALA A 112 -10.13 4.99 7.46
N HIS A 113 -9.36 5.22 6.40
CA HIS A 113 -9.87 5.25 5.03
C HIS A 113 -9.10 4.24 4.19
N TRP A 114 -9.82 3.48 3.36
CA TRP A 114 -9.26 2.36 2.61
C TRP A 114 -9.67 2.49 1.16
N GLY A 115 -8.81 2.05 0.25
CA GLY A 115 -9.19 1.83 -1.12
C GLY A 115 -9.99 0.54 -1.27
N GLN A 116 -10.42 0.24 -2.51
CA GLN A 116 -11.12 -1.01 -2.81
C GLN A 116 -10.20 -2.21 -2.96
N GLY A 117 -8.90 -1.97 -3.04
CA GLY A 117 -7.91 -3.02 -3.16
C GLY A 117 -7.57 -3.41 -4.58
N THR A 118 -6.39 -4.02 -4.74
CA THR A 118 -5.94 -4.59 -6.01
C THR A 118 -5.38 -5.99 -5.73
N LEU A 119 -5.78 -6.96 -6.54
CA LEU A 119 -5.43 -8.36 -6.31
C LEU A 119 -4.09 -8.71 -6.92
N VAL A 120 -3.21 -9.29 -6.10
CA VAL A 120 -1.94 -9.87 -6.55
C VAL A 120 -1.99 -11.36 -6.31
N THR A 121 -1.80 -12.15 -7.37
CA THR A 121 -1.74 -13.60 -7.30
C THR A 121 -0.38 -14.05 -7.77
N VAL A 122 0.34 -14.77 -6.91
CA VAL A 122 1.67 -15.31 -7.20
C VAL A 122 1.54 -16.82 -7.31
N SER A 123 1.65 -17.33 -8.53
CA SER A 123 1.38 -18.75 -8.80
C SER A 123 2.22 -19.23 -9.97
N SER A 124 2.75 -20.41 -9.84
CA SER A 124 3.51 -21.06 -10.92
C SER A 124 2.60 -21.73 -11.96
#